data_7572ebc79e3d90f01e04e660fc8b2fbd
#
_entry.id   7572ebc79e3d90f01e04e660fc8b2fbd
#
_cell.length_a   1.000
_cell.length_b   1.000
_cell.length_c   1.000
_cell.angle_alpha   90.00
_cell.angle_beta   90.00
_cell.angle_gamma   90.00
#
_symmetry.space_group_name_H-M   'P 1'
#
loop_
_entity.id
_entity.type
_entity.pdbx_description
1 polymer ?
#
loop_
_entity_poly.entity_id
_entity_poly.type
_entity_poly.pdbx_seq_one_letter_code
_entity_poly.pdbx_strand_id
1 'polypeptide(L)'
;MSAADALVAQYLPKIDSEIHCGPWLEIDQKRIDAFAAATGDLQWIHTDPERAAMESPYGATIAHGYLTLSLLPYLTESNAPGFFERSYPGMRLRLNYGLNRVRFPAPVPVGSRIRAHTTLKELEQVAEAVQFTYLITVEIEGSLKPACVAEFLARVYP
;
A
#
# COMPACT_ATOMS: atom_id res chain seq x y z
N MET A 1 -2.62 -17.23 28.01
CA MET A 1 -2.28 -16.15 27.09
C MET A 1 -2.92 -16.47 25.74
N SER A 2 -3.84 -15.64 25.28
CA SER A 2 -4.50 -15.86 23.98
C SER A 2 -3.55 -15.60 22.82
N ALA A 3 -3.91 -16.04 21.59
CA ALA A 3 -3.13 -15.73 20.39
C ALA A 3 -3.03 -14.20 20.18
N ALA A 4 -4.10 -13.47 20.49
CA ALA A 4 -4.11 -12.00 20.42
C ALA A 4 -3.11 -11.38 21.43
N ASP A 5 -3.08 -11.86 22.69
CA ASP A 5 -2.12 -11.33 23.68
C ASP A 5 -0.67 -11.59 23.25
N ALA A 6 -0.40 -12.78 22.71
CA ALA A 6 0.94 -13.13 22.21
C ALA A 6 1.33 -12.23 21.02
N LEU A 7 0.40 -11.96 20.12
CA LEU A 7 0.63 -11.09 18.97
C LEU A 7 0.89 -9.65 19.41
N VAL A 8 0.12 -9.12 20.35
CA VAL A 8 0.35 -7.80 20.94
C VAL A 8 1.74 -7.72 21.55
N ALA A 9 2.14 -8.69 22.38
CA ALA A 9 3.46 -8.73 23.00
C ALA A 9 4.60 -8.77 21.98
N GLN A 10 4.42 -9.48 20.84
CA GLN A 10 5.39 -9.56 19.76
C GLN A 10 5.61 -8.21 19.04
N TYR A 11 4.54 -7.44 18.85
CA TYR A 11 4.60 -6.22 18.05
C TYR A 11 4.74 -4.93 18.86
N LEU A 12 4.37 -4.91 20.14
CA LEU A 12 4.46 -3.72 21.00
C LEU A 12 5.85 -3.05 20.97
N PRO A 13 6.97 -3.79 20.99
CA PRO A 13 8.30 -3.18 20.91
C PRO A 13 8.66 -2.57 19.56
N LYS A 14 7.86 -2.84 18.52
CA LYS A 14 8.09 -2.38 17.15
C LYS A 14 7.30 -1.11 16.78
N ILE A 15 6.52 -0.58 17.72
CA ILE A 15 5.80 0.69 17.50
C ILE A 15 6.81 1.79 17.19
N ASP A 16 6.45 2.66 16.24
CA ASP A 16 7.26 3.73 15.67
C ASP A 16 8.54 3.29 14.93
N SER A 17 8.66 2.01 14.61
CA SER A 17 9.76 1.52 13.78
C SER A 17 9.28 1.12 12.37
N GLU A 18 10.16 1.29 11.38
CA GLU A 18 9.96 0.66 10.07
C GLU A 18 10.12 -0.85 10.22
N ILE A 19 9.06 -1.57 9.90
CA ILE A 19 9.01 -3.04 10.03
C ILE A 19 9.19 -3.76 8.70
N HIS A 20 9.03 -3.06 7.59
CA HIS A 20 9.19 -3.65 6.26
C HIS A 20 9.44 -2.58 5.20
N CYS A 21 10.29 -2.92 4.23
CA CYS A 21 10.49 -2.20 2.98
C CYS A 21 10.38 -3.20 1.84
N GLY A 22 9.39 -3.01 0.97
CA GLY A 22 9.11 -3.92 -0.13
C GLY A 22 10.05 -3.74 -1.34
N PRO A 23 9.96 -4.67 -2.31
CA PRO A 23 10.72 -4.57 -3.55
C PRO A 23 10.21 -3.45 -4.45
N TRP A 24 11.06 -3.02 -5.39
CA TRP A 24 10.66 -2.12 -6.45
C TRP A 24 9.70 -2.79 -7.43
N LEU A 25 8.65 -2.07 -7.81
CA LEU A 25 7.68 -2.46 -8.84
C LEU A 25 7.63 -1.38 -9.92
N GLU A 26 7.82 -1.76 -11.16
CA GLU A 26 7.56 -0.87 -12.30
C GLU A 26 6.06 -0.74 -12.57
N ILE A 27 5.61 0.48 -12.81
CA ILE A 27 4.22 0.78 -13.16
C ILE A 27 4.16 1.04 -14.67
N ASP A 28 3.83 0.01 -15.43
CA ASP A 28 3.68 0.08 -16.88
C ASP A 28 2.26 0.51 -17.31
N GLN A 29 2.12 0.89 -18.58
CA GLN A 29 0.84 1.31 -19.15
C GLN A 29 -0.20 0.19 -19.10
N LYS A 30 0.21 -1.07 -19.29
CA LYS A 30 -0.70 -2.22 -19.25
C LYS A 30 -1.40 -2.34 -17.89
N ARG A 31 -0.68 -2.09 -16.80
CA ARG A 31 -1.25 -2.12 -15.44
C ARG A 31 -2.22 -0.95 -15.23
N ILE A 32 -1.87 0.23 -15.73
CA ILE A 32 -2.74 1.42 -15.66
C ILE A 32 -4.03 1.17 -16.44
N ASP A 33 -3.94 0.67 -17.67
CA ASP A 33 -5.10 0.38 -18.52
C ASP A 33 -6.01 -0.69 -17.91
N ALA A 34 -5.42 -1.74 -17.31
CA ALA A 34 -6.18 -2.78 -16.62
C ALA A 34 -6.95 -2.22 -15.42
N PHE A 35 -6.35 -1.33 -14.65
CA PHE A 35 -7.03 -0.67 -13.53
C PHE A 35 -8.14 0.27 -14.02
N ALA A 36 -7.88 1.06 -15.07
CA ALA A 36 -8.87 1.92 -15.69
C ALA A 36 -10.10 1.14 -16.18
N ALA A 37 -9.87 0.00 -16.84
CA ALA A 37 -10.94 -0.87 -17.28
C ALA A 37 -11.74 -1.49 -16.14
N ALA A 38 -11.05 -1.91 -15.06
CA ALA A 38 -11.69 -2.53 -13.90
C ALA A 38 -12.54 -1.55 -13.09
N THR A 39 -12.18 -0.28 -13.05
CA THR A 39 -12.82 0.76 -12.21
C THR A 39 -13.73 1.70 -13.00
N GLY A 40 -13.60 1.74 -14.31
CA GLY A 40 -14.32 2.70 -15.19
C GLY A 40 -13.69 4.09 -15.21
N ASP A 41 -12.55 4.32 -14.55
CA ASP A 41 -11.82 5.59 -14.61
C ASP A 41 -10.91 5.62 -15.84
N LEU A 42 -11.52 5.99 -16.97
CA LEU A 42 -10.90 6.04 -18.30
C LEU A 42 -10.38 7.44 -18.67
N GLN A 43 -10.10 8.28 -17.68
CA GLN A 43 -9.60 9.62 -17.93
C GLN A 43 -8.32 9.59 -18.79
N TRP A 44 -8.25 10.45 -19.79
CA TRP A 44 -7.17 10.47 -20.79
C TRP A 44 -5.77 10.61 -20.18
N ILE A 45 -5.62 11.28 -19.05
CA ILE A 45 -4.32 11.41 -18.38
C ILE A 45 -3.73 10.07 -17.94
N HIS A 46 -4.55 9.02 -17.88
CA HIS A 46 -4.15 7.65 -17.54
C HIS A 46 -4.04 6.74 -18.75
N THR A 47 -4.95 6.94 -19.73
CA THR A 47 -5.22 5.93 -20.78
C THR A 47 -4.82 6.34 -22.19
N ASP A 48 -4.42 7.58 -22.42
CA ASP A 48 -4.05 8.10 -23.74
C ASP A 48 -2.61 8.63 -23.75
N PRO A 49 -1.61 7.76 -24.05
CA PRO A 49 -0.20 8.15 -24.06
C PRO A 49 0.13 9.27 -25.06
N GLU A 50 -0.51 9.28 -26.23
CA GLU A 50 -0.24 10.29 -27.27
C GLU A 50 -0.72 11.67 -26.81
N ARG A 51 -1.95 11.74 -26.32
CA ARG A 51 -2.50 12.96 -25.78
C ARG A 51 -1.75 13.42 -24.53
N ALA A 52 -1.40 12.49 -23.65
CA ALA A 52 -0.68 12.82 -22.44
C ALA A 52 0.71 13.40 -22.73
N ALA A 53 1.41 12.91 -23.76
CA ALA A 53 2.70 13.45 -24.17
C ALA A 53 2.59 14.92 -24.63
N MET A 54 1.45 15.31 -25.23
CA MET A 54 1.26 16.66 -25.77
C MET A 54 0.61 17.62 -24.77
N GLU A 55 -0.36 17.17 -23.99
CA GLU A 55 -1.25 18.02 -23.19
C GLU A 55 -1.08 17.87 -21.68
N SER A 56 -0.52 16.75 -21.20
CA SER A 56 -0.33 16.52 -19.78
C SER A 56 0.78 17.40 -19.21
N PRO A 57 0.59 18.02 -18.04
CA PRO A 57 1.67 18.74 -17.36
C PRO A 57 2.83 17.83 -16.94
N TYR A 58 2.65 16.52 -17.02
CA TYR A 58 3.65 15.51 -16.70
C TYR A 58 4.40 14.97 -17.91
N GLY A 59 3.97 15.32 -19.15
CA GLY A 59 4.57 14.87 -20.39
C GLY A 59 4.41 13.37 -20.69
N ALA A 60 3.61 12.67 -19.91
CA ALA A 60 3.32 11.24 -20.04
C ALA A 60 2.02 10.92 -19.32
N THR A 61 1.50 9.70 -19.53
CA THR A 61 0.43 9.18 -18.67
C THR A 61 0.92 8.96 -17.24
N ILE A 62 0.01 9.06 -16.30
CA ILE A 62 0.27 8.79 -14.88
C ILE A 62 -0.65 7.69 -14.36
N ALA A 63 -0.18 6.96 -13.36
CA ALA A 63 -1.02 6.00 -12.65
C ALA A 63 -2.13 6.73 -11.88
N HIS A 64 -3.29 6.07 -11.76
CA HIS A 64 -4.32 6.51 -10.81
C HIS A 64 -3.76 6.46 -9.38
N GLY A 65 -4.06 7.46 -8.57
CA GLY A 65 -3.72 7.41 -7.16
C GLY A 65 -4.31 6.17 -6.48
N TYR A 66 -5.54 5.81 -6.84
CA TYR A 66 -6.20 4.60 -6.34
C TYR A 66 -5.55 3.29 -6.83
N LEU A 67 -4.89 3.27 -7.99
CA LEU A 67 -4.07 2.13 -8.38
C LEU A 67 -2.91 1.95 -7.40
N THR A 68 -2.18 3.03 -7.11
CA THR A 68 -1.08 3.00 -6.14
C THR A 68 -1.56 2.52 -4.77
N LEU A 69 -2.70 3.04 -4.29
CA LEU A 69 -3.31 2.60 -3.05
C LEU A 69 -3.71 1.12 -3.07
N SER A 70 -4.31 0.65 -4.16
CA SER A 70 -4.74 -0.74 -4.34
C SER A 70 -3.56 -1.72 -4.41
N LEU A 71 -2.36 -1.24 -4.75
CA LEU A 71 -1.14 -2.05 -4.79
C LEU A 71 -0.49 -2.24 -3.40
N LEU A 72 -0.97 -1.61 -2.34
CA LEU A 72 -0.37 -1.75 -1.01
C LEU A 72 -0.19 -3.21 -0.56
N PRO A 73 -1.15 -4.15 -0.76
CA PRO A 73 -0.93 -5.54 -0.40
C PRO A 73 0.24 -6.21 -1.16
N TYR A 74 0.46 -5.82 -2.41
CA TYR A 74 1.59 -6.29 -3.21
C TYR A 74 2.90 -5.64 -2.75
N LEU A 75 2.93 -4.31 -2.65
CA LEU A 75 4.12 -3.52 -2.30
C LEU A 75 4.62 -3.79 -0.87
N THR A 76 3.73 -4.18 0.03
CA THR A 76 4.09 -4.58 1.40
C THR A 76 4.35 -6.09 1.54
N GLU A 77 4.23 -6.84 0.45
CA GLU A 77 4.36 -8.31 0.42
C GLU A 77 3.41 -9.02 1.40
N SER A 78 2.34 -8.35 1.83
CA SER A 78 1.44 -8.88 2.86
C SER A 78 0.62 -10.10 2.44
N ASN A 79 0.63 -10.42 1.15
CA ASN A 79 0.03 -11.64 0.58
C ASN A 79 1.09 -12.60 -0.02
N ALA A 80 2.38 -12.36 0.25
CA ALA A 80 3.43 -13.27 -0.16
C ALA A 80 3.28 -14.63 0.58
N PRO A 81 3.64 -15.75 -0.06
CA PRO A 81 3.55 -17.06 0.57
C PRO A 81 4.26 -17.12 1.93
N GLY A 82 3.56 -17.61 2.95
CA GLY A 82 4.06 -17.73 4.31
C GLY A 82 4.20 -16.41 5.08
N PHE A 83 3.83 -15.28 4.49
CA PHE A 83 3.87 -13.99 5.20
C PHE A 83 2.91 -13.99 6.39
N PHE A 84 1.69 -14.46 6.17
CA PHE A 84 0.65 -14.43 7.20
C PHE A 84 1.05 -15.25 8.42
N GLU A 85 1.50 -16.47 8.23
CA GLU A 85 1.87 -17.40 9.29
C GLU A 85 3.07 -16.90 10.10
N ARG A 86 4.04 -16.28 9.44
CA ARG A 86 5.23 -15.71 10.10
C ARG A 86 4.90 -14.43 10.87
N SER A 87 4.04 -13.60 10.28
CA SER A 87 3.73 -12.27 10.83
C SER A 87 2.66 -12.33 11.92
N TYR A 88 1.71 -13.26 11.80
CA TYR A 88 0.55 -13.34 12.69
C TYR A 88 0.34 -14.76 13.24
N PRO A 89 1.31 -15.31 13.98
CA PRO A 89 1.22 -16.68 14.49
C PRO A 89 -0.03 -16.86 15.36
N GLY A 90 -0.75 -17.97 15.11
CA GLY A 90 -1.99 -18.30 15.82
C GLY A 90 -3.24 -17.57 15.35
N MET A 91 -3.12 -16.71 14.33
CA MET A 91 -4.25 -16.03 13.70
C MET A 91 -4.71 -16.75 12.43
N ARG A 92 -5.95 -16.51 12.00
CA ARG A 92 -6.58 -17.18 10.84
C ARG A 92 -6.99 -16.25 9.71
N LEU A 93 -7.24 -14.99 10.01
CA LEU A 93 -7.79 -14.05 9.05
C LEU A 93 -7.19 -12.66 9.25
N ARG A 94 -6.83 -12.01 8.14
CA ARG A 94 -6.48 -10.59 8.10
C ARG A 94 -7.42 -9.86 7.15
N LEU A 95 -8.01 -8.78 7.63
CA LEU A 95 -8.90 -7.92 6.84
C LEU A 95 -8.29 -6.52 6.70
N ASN A 96 -8.43 -5.96 5.51
CA ASN A 96 -8.24 -4.53 5.30
C ASN A 96 -9.46 -3.83 5.91
N TYR A 97 -9.28 -3.20 7.07
CA TYR A 97 -10.39 -2.59 7.80
C TYR A 97 -10.72 -1.20 7.28
N GLY A 98 -9.70 -0.43 6.89
CA GLY A 98 -9.90 0.90 6.35
C GLY A 98 -8.63 1.74 6.35
N LEU A 99 -8.84 3.03 6.20
CA LEU A 99 -7.79 4.05 6.12
C LEU A 99 -8.26 5.26 6.92
N ASN A 100 -7.40 5.80 7.80
CA ASN A 100 -7.70 7.04 8.50
C ASN A 100 -7.40 8.25 7.62
N ARG A 101 -6.25 8.20 6.92
CA ARG A 101 -5.79 9.26 6.03
C ARG A 101 -5.12 8.66 4.80
N VAL A 102 -5.35 9.30 3.64
CA VAL A 102 -4.64 9.00 2.40
C VAL A 102 -4.32 10.31 1.69
N ARG A 103 -3.09 10.43 1.17
CA ARG A 103 -2.68 11.53 0.29
C ARG A 103 -1.81 10.96 -0.83
N PHE A 104 -1.89 11.60 -1.98
CA PHE A 104 -1.09 11.33 -3.18
C PHE A 104 -0.22 12.55 -3.50
N PRO A 105 0.91 12.76 -2.80
CA PRO A 105 1.70 13.98 -2.90
C PRO A 105 2.37 14.20 -4.26
N ALA A 106 2.70 13.09 -4.96
CA ALA A 106 3.31 13.14 -6.29
C ALA A 106 2.62 12.15 -7.24
N PRO A 107 2.48 12.52 -8.53
CA PRO A 107 2.02 11.59 -9.55
C PRO A 107 3.07 10.50 -9.80
N VAL A 108 2.62 9.34 -10.26
CA VAL A 108 3.48 8.24 -10.71
C VAL A 108 3.42 8.19 -12.24
N PRO A 109 4.40 8.77 -12.96
CA PRO A 109 4.46 8.66 -14.40
C PRO A 109 4.62 7.19 -14.82
N VAL A 110 4.05 6.84 -15.97
CA VAL A 110 4.23 5.52 -16.57
C VAL A 110 5.73 5.17 -16.68
N GLY A 111 6.10 3.92 -16.38
CA GLY A 111 7.49 3.47 -16.37
C GLY A 111 8.24 3.76 -15.06
N SER A 112 7.66 4.51 -14.14
CA SER A 112 8.28 4.73 -12.82
C SER A 112 8.31 3.44 -11.99
N ARG A 113 9.32 3.32 -11.12
CA ARG A 113 9.40 2.25 -10.12
C ARG A 113 9.00 2.79 -8.77
N ILE A 114 8.16 2.05 -8.07
CA ILE A 114 7.66 2.39 -6.73
C ILE A 114 7.92 1.25 -5.75
N ARG A 115 8.05 1.56 -4.47
CA ARG A 115 8.10 0.59 -3.36
C ARG A 115 7.45 1.16 -2.11
N ALA A 116 7.02 0.28 -1.20
CA ALA A 116 6.40 0.70 0.05
C ALA A 116 7.33 0.52 1.25
N HIS A 117 7.33 1.52 2.11
CA HIS A 117 7.89 1.49 3.47
C HIS A 117 6.75 1.37 4.45
N THR A 118 6.83 0.44 5.39
CA THR A 118 5.78 0.19 6.38
C THR A 118 6.31 0.45 7.78
N THR A 119 5.75 1.42 8.46
CA THR A 119 6.01 1.73 9.87
C THR A 119 4.78 1.32 10.70
N LEU A 120 4.99 0.57 11.78
CA LEU A 120 3.92 0.28 12.73
C LEU A 120 3.71 1.51 13.63
N LYS A 121 2.49 2.05 13.66
CA LYS A 121 2.16 3.24 14.46
C LYS A 121 1.40 2.91 15.71
N GLU A 122 0.40 2.05 15.62
CA GLU A 122 -0.47 1.70 16.74
C GLU A 122 -0.86 0.23 16.69
N LEU A 123 -1.15 -0.29 17.85
CA LEU A 123 -1.61 -1.65 18.06
C LEU A 123 -2.70 -1.63 19.13
N GLU A 124 -3.86 -2.14 18.78
CA GLU A 124 -5.03 -2.16 19.68
C GLU A 124 -5.70 -3.52 19.66
N GLN A 125 -6.04 -4.05 20.82
CA GLN A 125 -6.91 -5.22 20.91
C GLN A 125 -8.38 -4.78 20.87
N VAL A 126 -9.10 -5.21 19.84
CA VAL A 126 -10.51 -4.89 19.61
C VAL A 126 -11.32 -6.18 19.64
N ALA A 127 -12.00 -6.44 20.75
CA ALA A 127 -12.67 -7.72 21.01
C ALA A 127 -11.67 -8.89 20.85
N GLU A 128 -11.92 -9.84 19.96
CA GLU A 128 -11.03 -10.99 19.71
C GLU A 128 -9.91 -10.67 18.72
N ALA A 129 -10.00 -9.54 18.00
CA ALA A 129 -9.04 -9.15 16.98
C ALA A 129 -7.92 -8.27 17.53
N VAL A 130 -6.81 -8.22 16.80
CA VAL A 130 -5.77 -7.21 16.98
C VAL A 130 -5.82 -6.28 15.78
N GLN A 131 -6.03 -4.99 16.04
CA GLN A 131 -5.99 -3.93 15.02
C GLN A 131 -4.61 -3.31 14.98
N PHE A 132 -4.06 -3.26 13.78
CA PHE A 132 -2.79 -2.60 13.46
C PHE A 132 -3.07 -1.31 12.71
N THR A 133 -2.43 -0.22 13.13
CA THR A 133 -2.36 1.01 12.35
C THR A 133 -0.95 1.15 11.80
N TYR A 134 -0.84 1.07 10.47
CA TYR A 134 0.42 1.23 9.75
C TYR A 134 0.47 2.59 9.07
N LEU A 135 1.60 3.28 9.15
CA LEU A 135 1.93 4.34 8.21
C LEU A 135 2.68 3.69 7.04
N ILE A 136 2.07 3.74 5.86
CA ILE A 136 2.67 3.23 4.63
C ILE A 136 3.00 4.40 3.73
N THR A 137 4.28 4.51 3.37
CA THR A 137 4.79 5.51 2.44
C THR A 137 5.26 4.83 1.17
N VAL A 138 4.66 5.19 0.03
CA VAL A 138 5.06 4.66 -1.28
C VAL A 138 6.06 5.61 -1.92
N GLU A 139 7.28 5.17 -2.00
CA GLU A 139 8.40 5.89 -2.63
C GLU A 139 8.37 5.73 -4.15
N ILE A 140 8.70 6.80 -4.88
CA ILE A 140 8.97 6.77 -6.31
C ILE A 140 10.48 6.88 -6.50
N GLU A 141 11.09 5.96 -7.26
CA GLU A 141 12.53 5.99 -7.54
C GLU A 141 12.96 7.33 -8.13
N GLY A 142 13.95 7.97 -7.50
CA GLY A 142 14.48 9.26 -7.93
C GLY A 142 13.61 10.49 -7.57
N SER A 143 12.49 10.33 -6.87
CA SER A 143 11.64 11.44 -6.43
C SER A 143 11.83 11.76 -4.95
N LEU A 144 11.81 13.05 -4.62
CA LEU A 144 11.82 13.51 -3.21
C LEU A 144 10.44 13.42 -2.55
N LYS A 145 9.37 13.36 -3.35
CA LYS A 145 8.00 13.26 -2.84
C LYS A 145 7.45 11.85 -3.06
N PRO A 146 6.75 11.28 -2.07
CA PRO A 146 6.14 9.97 -2.20
C PRO A 146 4.92 10.00 -3.14
N ALA A 147 4.62 8.85 -3.75
CA ALA A 147 3.41 8.63 -4.53
C ALA A 147 2.15 8.56 -3.67
N CYS A 148 2.29 7.98 -2.47
CA CYS A 148 1.18 7.78 -1.56
C CYS A 148 1.70 7.79 -0.12
N VAL A 149 0.92 8.39 0.77
CA VAL A 149 1.08 8.25 2.23
C VAL A 149 -0.27 7.85 2.80
N ALA A 150 -0.34 6.71 3.45
CA ALA A 150 -1.59 6.14 3.96
C ALA A 150 -1.46 5.67 5.41
N GLU A 151 -2.38 6.07 6.26
CA GLU A 151 -2.61 5.42 7.56
C GLU A 151 -3.58 4.25 7.33
N PHE A 152 -3.02 3.05 7.25
CA PHE A 152 -3.72 1.82 6.89
C PHE A 152 -4.08 1.01 8.12
N LEU A 153 -5.34 0.58 8.21
CA LEU A 153 -5.86 -0.22 9.30
C LEU A 153 -6.04 -1.67 8.85
N ALA A 154 -5.37 -2.59 9.52
CA ALA A 154 -5.58 -4.02 9.35
C ALA A 154 -6.12 -4.63 10.65
N ARG A 155 -7.12 -5.51 10.54
CA ARG A 155 -7.58 -6.33 11.66
C ARG A 155 -7.20 -7.79 11.44
N VAL A 156 -6.62 -8.39 12.47
CA VAL A 156 -6.16 -9.78 12.46
C VAL A 156 -6.95 -10.54 13.51
N TYR A 157 -7.59 -11.63 13.08
CA TYR A 157 -8.47 -12.46 13.91
C TYR A 157 -7.85 -13.81 14.21
N PRO A 158 -8.07 -14.38 15.43
CA PRO A 158 -7.63 -15.71 15.80
C PRO A 158 -8.38 -16.82 15.04
#